data_55ce7a0a0d0acfeae73ebc7ec910a6eb
#
_entry.id   55ce7a0a0d0acfeae73ebc7ec910a6eb
#
_cell.length_a   1.000
_cell.length_b   1.000
_cell.length_c   1.000
_cell.angle_alpha   90.00
_cell.angle_beta   90.00
_cell.angle_gamma   90.00
#
_symmetry.space_group_name_H-M   'P 1'
#
loop_
_entity.id
_entity.type
_entity.pdbx_description
1 polymer ?
#
loop_
_entity_poly.entity_id
_entity_poly.type
_entity_poly.pdbx_seq_one_letter_code
_entity_poly.pdbx_strand_id
1 'polypeptide(L)'
;TIFLIILTTVWMSGKSYSKVDPIPFEELRHLSKRIESRPVSTHLVAVVLVPIIANVLLFVPFGFLLFLALYTVERPTVQTYLVTVLAGFTFTCSIEAWQYFLPSRVADVNDVIWNTAGTLLGAIVGHLRARIRFEFD
;
A
#
# COMPACT_ATOMS: atom_id res chain seq x y z
N THR A 1 -0.63 14.46 -5.11
CA THR A 1 -0.24 13.10 -4.66
C THR A 1 -1.45 12.28 -4.21
N ILE A 2 -2.29 12.77 -3.28
CA ILE A 2 -3.50 12.07 -2.80
C ILE A 2 -4.49 11.82 -3.96
N PHE A 3 -4.70 12.79 -4.83
CA PHE A 3 -5.56 12.66 -6.02
C PHE A 3 -5.07 11.57 -6.98
N LEU A 4 -3.76 11.46 -7.19
CA LEU A 4 -3.15 10.39 -7.99
C LEU A 4 -3.34 9.01 -7.35
N ILE A 5 -3.21 8.89 -6.03
CA ILE A 5 -3.47 7.64 -5.30
C ILE A 5 -4.92 7.21 -5.51
N ILE A 6 -5.88 8.12 -5.32
CA ILE A 6 -7.31 7.83 -5.52
C ILE A 6 -7.58 7.45 -6.99
N LEU A 7 -7.02 8.20 -7.95
CA LEU A 7 -7.26 7.96 -9.37
C LEU A 7 -6.70 6.60 -9.82
N THR A 8 -5.50 6.24 -9.39
CA THR A 8 -4.85 4.98 -9.78
C THR A 8 -5.46 3.78 -9.06
N THR A 9 -5.75 3.86 -7.77
CA THR A 9 -6.47 2.80 -7.05
C THR A 9 -7.88 2.61 -7.62
N VAL A 10 -8.56 3.69 -8.04
CA VAL A 10 -9.85 3.62 -8.72
C VAL A 10 -9.71 3.01 -10.13
N TRP A 11 -8.61 3.20 -10.84
CA TRP A 11 -8.46 2.76 -12.24
C TRP A 11 -7.92 1.34 -12.41
N MET A 12 -7.08 0.85 -11.49
CA MET A 12 -6.38 -0.44 -11.67
C MET A 12 -7.18 -1.68 -11.26
N SER A 13 -8.28 -1.57 -10.54
CA SER A 13 -9.05 -2.73 -10.06
C SER A 13 -10.24 -3.06 -10.97
N GLY A 14 -10.04 -3.91 -11.94
CA GLY A 14 -11.09 -4.37 -12.86
C GLY A 14 -11.26 -5.90 -12.83
N LYS A 15 -11.88 -6.47 -11.78
CA LYS A 15 -12.38 -7.86 -11.82
C LYS A 15 -13.73 -7.93 -11.11
N SER A 16 -14.71 -8.46 -11.82
CA SER A 16 -16.07 -8.69 -11.34
C SER A 16 -16.25 -10.16 -10.99
N TYR A 17 -16.62 -10.46 -9.71
CA TYR A 17 -17.45 -11.63 -9.36
C TYR A 17 -17.87 -11.66 -7.88
N SER A 18 -17.16 -11.05 -6.96
CA SER A 18 -17.66 -10.76 -5.61
C SER A 18 -17.33 -9.30 -5.27
N LYS A 19 -18.19 -8.66 -4.47
CA LYS A 19 -17.96 -7.28 -4.07
C LYS A 19 -16.81 -7.12 -3.07
N VAL A 20 -16.32 -8.22 -2.50
CA VAL A 20 -15.23 -8.25 -1.52
C VAL A 20 -14.37 -9.47 -1.79
N ASP A 21 -13.05 -9.28 -1.83
CA ASP A 21 -12.08 -10.37 -1.74
C ASP A 21 -11.47 -10.39 -0.32
N PRO A 22 -11.99 -11.25 0.57
CA PRO A 22 -11.58 -11.27 1.97
C PRO A 22 -10.38 -12.19 2.24
N ILE A 23 -9.89 -12.93 1.24
CA ILE A 23 -8.83 -13.91 1.44
C ILE A 23 -7.46 -13.30 1.15
N PRO A 24 -6.67 -12.96 2.18
CA PRO A 24 -5.36 -12.37 1.95
C PRO A 24 -4.42 -13.36 1.24
N PHE A 25 -3.65 -12.82 0.29
CA PHE A 25 -2.62 -13.53 -0.47
C PHE A 25 -3.11 -14.69 -1.34
N GLU A 26 -4.41 -14.74 -1.71
CA GLU A 26 -4.94 -15.82 -2.57
C GLU A 26 -4.23 -15.83 -3.93
N GLU A 27 -4.00 -14.68 -4.55
CA GLU A 27 -3.30 -14.55 -5.83
C GLU A 27 -1.85 -15.06 -5.74
N LEU A 28 -1.13 -14.73 -4.66
CA LEU A 28 0.22 -15.22 -4.42
C LEU A 28 0.26 -16.72 -4.19
N ARG A 29 -0.73 -17.27 -3.48
CA ARG A 29 -0.87 -18.71 -3.27
C ARG A 29 -1.16 -19.45 -4.57
N HIS A 30 -2.00 -18.90 -5.44
CA HIS A 30 -2.24 -19.45 -6.76
C HIS A 30 -1.00 -19.37 -7.65
N LEU A 31 -0.24 -18.28 -7.57
CA LEU A 31 1.02 -18.15 -8.27
C LEU A 31 2.05 -19.19 -7.81
N SER A 32 2.23 -19.38 -6.51
CA SER A 32 3.19 -20.37 -5.98
C SER A 32 2.87 -21.80 -6.42
N LYS A 33 1.60 -22.21 -6.38
CA LYS A 33 1.18 -23.52 -6.86
C LYS A 33 1.39 -23.72 -8.36
N ARG A 34 1.24 -22.65 -9.15
CA ARG A 34 1.49 -22.72 -10.60
C ARG A 34 2.97 -22.76 -10.95
N ILE A 35 3.83 -22.11 -10.15
CA ILE A 35 5.29 -22.17 -10.30
C ILE A 35 5.81 -23.60 -10.10
N GLU A 36 5.24 -24.34 -9.16
CA GLU A 36 5.62 -25.74 -8.89
C GLU A 36 5.21 -26.71 -10.02
N SER A 37 4.20 -26.39 -10.82
CA SER A 37 3.60 -27.32 -11.76
C SER A 37 3.95 -27.07 -13.24
N ARG A 38 4.44 -25.90 -13.65
CA ARG A 38 4.75 -25.53 -15.05
C ARG A 38 5.73 -24.37 -15.15
N PRO A 39 6.47 -24.21 -16.30
CA PRO A 39 7.25 -23.01 -16.55
C PRO A 39 6.34 -21.77 -16.53
N VAL A 40 6.66 -20.82 -15.67
CA VAL A 40 5.83 -19.64 -15.41
C VAL A 40 5.99 -18.63 -16.53
N SER A 41 4.87 -18.22 -17.12
CA SER A 41 4.85 -17.12 -18.06
C SER A 41 5.18 -15.81 -17.34
N THR A 42 6.09 -15.00 -17.89
CA THR A 42 6.40 -13.63 -17.43
C THR A 42 5.14 -12.77 -17.29
N HIS A 43 4.15 -12.99 -18.16
CA HIS A 43 2.86 -12.32 -18.08
C HIS A 43 2.09 -12.63 -16.79
N LEU A 44 2.09 -13.89 -16.35
CA LEU A 44 1.39 -14.27 -15.11
C LEU A 44 2.05 -13.63 -13.87
N VAL A 45 3.38 -13.61 -13.83
CA VAL A 45 4.14 -12.94 -12.76
C VAL A 45 3.83 -11.44 -12.75
N ALA A 46 3.81 -10.80 -13.91
CA ALA A 46 3.51 -9.39 -14.03
C ALA A 46 2.08 -9.04 -13.55
N VAL A 47 1.09 -9.85 -13.90
CA VAL A 47 -0.31 -9.64 -13.49
C VAL A 47 -0.47 -9.66 -11.96
N VAL A 48 0.32 -10.46 -11.25
CA VAL A 48 0.27 -10.53 -9.78
C VAL A 48 1.16 -9.46 -9.13
N LEU A 49 2.38 -9.27 -9.62
CA LEU A 49 3.35 -8.40 -8.94
C LEU A 49 3.12 -6.91 -9.24
N VAL A 50 2.66 -6.54 -10.43
CA VAL A 50 2.48 -5.12 -10.78
C VAL A 50 1.49 -4.41 -9.86
N PRO A 51 0.30 -4.95 -9.56
CA PRO A 51 -0.62 -4.33 -8.60
C PRO A 51 0.00 -4.18 -7.20
N ILE A 52 0.69 -5.21 -6.71
CA ILE A 52 1.36 -5.18 -5.41
C ILE A 52 2.37 -4.04 -5.34
N ILE A 53 3.29 -3.99 -6.32
CA ILE A 53 4.33 -2.97 -6.39
C ILE A 53 3.69 -1.57 -6.54
N ALA A 54 2.68 -1.45 -7.37
CA ALA A 54 1.99 -0.18 -7.56
C ALA A 54 1.36 0.34 -6.27
N ASN A 55 0.63 -0.51 -5.53
CA ASN A 55 0.01 -0.15 -4.26
C ASN A 55 1.05 0.28 -3.23
N VAL A 56 2.13 -0.48 -3.08
CA VAL A 56 3.24 -0.11 -2.19
C VAL A 56 3.82 1.24 -2.59
N LEU A 57 4.22 1.42 -3.87
CA LEU A 57 4.88 2.64 -4.34
C LEU A 57 4.00 3.88 -4.25
N LEU A 58 2.68 3.73 -4.43
CA LEU A 58 1.73 4.84 -4.30
C LEU A 58 1.66 5.40 -2.88
N PHE A 59 1.79 4.54 -1.87
CA PHE A 59 1.69 4.93 -0.48
C PHE A 59 3.03 5.33 0.16
N VAL A 60 4.18 5.01 -0.45
CA VAL A 60 5.50 5.47 0.01
C VAL A 60 5.58 7.00 0.14
N PRO A 61 5.20 7.82 -0.86
CA PRO A 61 5.21 9.27 -0.73
C PRO A 61 4.30 9.79 0.39
N PHE A 62 3.13 9.16 0.57
CA PHE A 62 2.21 9.50 1.66
C PHE A 62 2.86 9.27 3.02
N GLY A 63 3.41 8.07 3.26
CA GLY A 63 4.08 7.73 4.52
C GLY A 63 5.30 8.61 4.78
N PHE A 64 6.10 8.88 3.75
CA PHE A 64 7.26 9.76 3.84
C PHE A 64 6.90 11.19 4.27
N LEU A 65 5.96 11.81 3.56
CA LEU A 65 5.54 13.19 3.83
C LEU A 65 4.86 13.31 5.20
N LEU A 66 3.98 12.37 5.54
CA LEU A 66 3.29 12.39 6.81
C LEU A 66 4.25 12.18 7.98
N PHE A 67 5.21 11.23 7.85
CA PHE A 67 6.23 11.05 8.87
C PHE A 67 7.04 12.32 9.10
N LEU A 68 7.53 12.98 8.05
CA LEU A 68 8.29 14.23 8.17
C LEU A 68 7.45 15.36 8.79
N ALA A 69 6.17 15.45 8.46
CA ALA A 69 5.28 16.46 9.01
C ALA A 69 5.01 16.26 10.52
N LEU A 70 5.00 14.99 10.98
CA LEU A 70 4.75 14.65 12.39
C LEU A 70 6.02 14.54 13.24
N TYR A 71 7.18 14.38 12.60
CA TYR A 71 8.45 14.17 13.30
C TYR A 71 8.93 15.46 13.94
N THR A 72 9.11 15.43 15.26
CA THR A 72 9.72 16.50 16.06
C THR A 72 10.72 15.86 17.02
N VAL A 73 11.71 16.64 17.45
CA VAL A 73 12.75 16.17 18.39
C VAL A 73 12.14 15.75 19.74
N GLU A 74 11.06 16.40 20.13
CA GLU A 74 10.40 16.17 21.43
C GLU A 74 9.43 14.95 21.42
N ARG A 75 8.98 14.54 20.25
CA ARG A 75 8.04 13.44 20.11
C ARG A 75 8.77 12.10 20.01
N PRO A 76 8.38 11.08 20.80
CA PRO A 76 8.93 9.74 20.67
C PRO A 76 8.77 9.21 19.24
N THR A 77 9.85 8.76 18.62
CA THR A 77 9.88 8.26 17.24
C THR A 77 8.86 7.14 17.02
N VAL A 78 8.67 6.26 18.02
CA VAL A 78 7.67 5.18 17.92
C VAL A 78 6.25 5.73 17.79
N GLN A 79 5.90 6.79 18.48
CA GLN A 79 4.58 7.42 18.33
C GLN A 79 4.39 8.00 16.92
N THR A 80 5.44 8.63 16.37
CA THR A 80 5.39 9.14 15.00
C THR A 80 5.15 8.02 13.98
N TYR A 81 5.83 6.87 14.13
CA TYR A 81 5.58 5.69 13.30
C TYR A 81 4.15 5.18 13.45
N LEU A 82 3.67 5.00 14.69
CA LEU A 82 2.33 4.49 14.95
C LEU A 82 1.25 5.39 14.33
N VAL A 83 1.35 6.70 14.54
CA VAL A 83 0.38 7.65 13.97
C VAL A 83 0.42 7.63 12.44
N THR A 84 1.62 7.59 11.84
CA THR A 84 1.77 7.55 10.39
C THR A 84 1.16 6.28 9.79
N VAL A 85 1.46 5.12 10.37
CA VAL A 85 0.95 3.83 9.87
C VAL A 85 -0.55 3.71 10.08
N LEU A 86 -1.07 4.12 11.25
CA LEU A 86 -2.51 4.13 11.51
C LEU A 86 -3.26 5.07 10.57
N ALA A 87 -2.71 6.24 10.26
CA ALA A 87 -3.30 7.14 9.29
C ALA A 87 -3.32 6.54 7.87
N GLY A 88 -2.23 5.88 7.44
CA GLY A 88 -2.19 5.15 6.17
C GLY A 88 -3.19 4.00 6.12
N PHE A 89 -3.27 3.20 7.18
CA PHE A 89 -4.24 2.12 7.31
C PHE A 89 -5.69 2.64 7.23
N THR A 90 -6.01 3.69 7.99
CA THR A 90 -7.35 4.29 7.96
C THR A 90 -7.68 4.86 6.58
N PHE A 91 -6.71 5.50 5.95
CA PHE A 91 -6.89 6.06 4.62
C PHE A 91 -7.17 4.98 3.57
N THR A 92 -6.39 3.90 3.55
CA THR A 92 -6.64 2.80 2.62
C THR A 92 -7.96 2.09 2.90
N CYS A 93 -8.34 1.84 4.17
CA CYS A 93 -9.66 1.31 4.51
C CYS A 93 -10.80 2.21 4.00
N SER A 94 -10.62 3.52 4.04
CA SER A 94 -11.60 4.46 3.51
C SER A 94 -11.74 4.36 1.99
N ILE A 95 -10.62 4.13 1.28
CA ILE A 95 -10.62 3.90 -0.18
C ILE A 95 -11.38 2.60 -0.50
N GLU A 96 -11.06 1.50 0.20
CA GLU A 96 -11.72 0.20 -0.02
C GLU A 96 -13.22 0.26 0.32
N ALA A 97 -13.60 0.95 1.41
CA ALA A 97 -14.99 1.17 1.75
C ALA A 97 -15.72 1.98 0.66
N TRP A 98 -15.07 2.98 0.08
CA TRP A 98 -15.62 3.72 -1.06
C TRP A 98 -15.76 2.84 -2.30
N GLN A 99 -14.75 2.01 -2.62
CA GLN A 99 -14.77 1.10 -3.76
C GLN A 99 -15.89 0.06 -3.64
N TYR A 100 -16.22 -0.39 -2.43
CA TYR A 100 -17.33 -1.31 -2.19
C TYR A 100 -18.67 -0.80 -2.74
N PHE A 101 -18.89 0.52 -2.73
CA PHE A 101 -20.11 1.13 -3.26
C PHE A 101 -20.09 1.32 -4.79
N LEU A 102 -18.95 1.13 -5.45
CA LEU A 102 -18.85 1.26 -6.90
C LEU A 102 -19.23 -0.06 -7.59
N PRO A 103 -20.12 -0.03 -8.63
CA PRO A 103 -20.60 -1.25 -9.28
C PRO A 103 -19.52 -2.08 -9.97
N SER A 104 -18.43 -1.45 -10.41
CA SER A 104 -17.34 -2.06 -11.19
C SER A 104 -16.11 -2.40 -10.35
N ARG A 105 -16.20 -2.34 -9.02
CA ARG A 105 -15.07 -2.48 -8.11
C ARG A 105 -15.28 -3.62 -7.12
N VAL A 106 -14.16 -4.23 -6.75
CA VAL A 106 -14.06 -5.23 -5.69
C VAL A 106 -13.16 -4.64 -4.61
N ALA A 107 -13.64 -4.57 -3.38
CA ALA A 107 -12.83 -4.21 -2.23
C ALA A 107 -11.89 -5.37 -1.91
N ASP A 108 -10.57 -5.11 -1.88
CA ASP A 108 -9.54 -6.13 -1.71
C ASP A 108 -8.73 -5.88 -0.43
N VAL A 109 -8.73 -6.87 0.46
CA VAL A 109 -7.93 -6.84 1.69
C VAL A 109 -6.43 -6.75 1.39
N ASN A 110 -5.97 -7.31 0.27
CA ASN A 110 -4.57 -7.21 -0.13
C ASN A 110 -4.15 -5.76 -0.39
N ASP A 111 -5.02 -4.95 -0.99
CA ASP A 111 -4.73 -3.54 -1.23
C ASP A 111 -4.52 -2.79 0.10
N VAL A 112 -5.33 -3.08 1.12
CA VAL A 112 -5.13 -2.52 2.47
C VAL A 112 -3.76 -2.89 3.03
N ILE A 113 -3.35 -4.15 2.88
CA ILE A 113 -2.07 -4.64 3.40
C ILE A 113 -0.90 -3.96 2.68
N TRP A 114 -0.92 -3.94 1.33
CA TRP A 114 0.18 -3.40 0.54
C TRP A 114 0.30 -1.89 0.63
N ASN A 115 -0.82 -1.17 0.69
CA ASN A 115 -0.85 0.27 0.92
C ASN A 115 -0.31 0.64 2.31
N THR A 116 -0.67 -0.12 3.34
CA THR A 116 -0.14 0.06 4.70
C THR A 116 1.36 -0.23 4.75
N ALA A 117 1.82 -1.28 4.09
CA ALA A 117 3.25 -1.58 3.95
C ALA A 117 4.01 -0.45 3.23
N GLY A 118 3.43 0.11 2.16
CA GLY A 118 3.97 1.28 1.48
C GLY A 118 4.09 2.50 2.39
N THR A 119 3.07 2.76 3.21
CA THR A 119 3.10 3.83 4.21
C THR A 119 4.24 3.62 5.21
N LEU A 120 4.43 2.41 5.71
CA LEU A 120 5.52 2.09 6.64
C LEU A 120 6.89 2.29 5.98
N LEU A 121 7.08 1.83 4.76
CA LEU A 121 8.32 2.05 4.00
C LEU A 121 8.60 3.55 3.80
N GLY A 122 7.57 4.32 3.47
CA GLY A 122 7.66 5.77 3.37
C GLY A 122 8.09 6.43 4.68
N ALA A 123 7.51 5.99 5.81
CA ALA A 123 7.88 6.47 7.13
C ALA A 123 9.35 6.15 7.48
N ILE A 124 9.84 4.96 7.12
CA ILE A 124 11.25 4.58 7.30
C ILE A 124 12.18 5.52 6.52
N VAL A 125 11.88 5.75 5.24
CA VAL A 125 12.65 6.69 4.40
C VAL A 125 12.62 8.11 4.97
N GLY A 126 11.46 8.56 5.46
CA GLY A 126 11.30 9.84 6.13
C GLY A 126 12.15 9.96 7.39
N HIS A 127 12.18 8.91 8.21
CA HIS A 127 13.02 8.87 9.40
C HIS A 127 14.52 8.94 9.05
N LEU A 128 14.97 8.15 8.09
CA LEU A 128 16.37 8.19 7.64
C LEU A 128 16.77 9.58 7.16
N ARG A 129 15.90 10.24 6.37
CA ARG A 129 16.14 11.61 5.91
C ARG A 129 16.20 12.60 7.08
N ALA A 130 15.27 12.52 8.04
CA ALA A 130 15.26 13.40 9.19
C ALA A 130 16.55 13.25 10.02
N ARG A 131 16.99 12.02 10.24
CA ARG A 131 18.22 11.73 11.00
C ARG A 131 19.47 12.32 10.35
N ILE A 132 19.63 12.16 9.03
CA ILE A 132 20.76 12.70 8.28
C ILE A 132 20.82 14.23 8.40
N ARG A 133 19.67 14.91 8.36
CA ARG A 133 19.62 16.37 8.46
C ARG A 133 20.11 16.90 9.81
N PHE A 134 19.85 16.19 10.91
CA PHE A 134 20.27 16.60 12.25
C PHE A 134 21.75 16.28 12.56
N GLU A 135 22.43 15.47 11.75
CA GLU A 135 23.87 15.20 11.91
C GLU A 135 24.77 16.24 11.23
N PHE A 136 24.21 17.10 10.37
CA PHE A 136 24.95 18.11 9.61
C PHE A 136 24.65 19.57 9.98
N ASP A 137 23.71 19.81 10.90
CA ASP A 137 23.43 21.11 11.50
C ASP A 137 24.03 21.20 12.92
#